data_ea6f1cff8c613453feb1aa7763ffe462
#
_entry.id   ea6f1cff8c613453feb1aa7763ffe462
#
_cell.length_a   1.000
_cell.length_b   1.000
_cell.length_c   1.000
_cell.angle_alpha   90.00
_cell.angle_beta   90.00
_cell.angle_gamma   90.00
#
_symmetry.space_group_name_H-M   'P 1'
#
loop_
_entity.id
_entity.type
_entity.pdbx_description
1 polymer ?
#
loop_
_entity_poly.entity_id
_entity_poly.type
_entity_poly.pdbx_seq_one_letter_code
_entity_poly.pdbx_strand_id
1 'polypeptide(L)'
;WRGSDWKLLDSTVPEMFERHKEKILDTNYRSLSSVVEFNNGFFSAAADIIDNMGDEADKGRMASIYSDVVQKVAKADQPSGNVSLTFCDKEDELQKVLDSVMEARSHGARLSDIAVLVRSNAIGESVASFLIGNGISVITDDSLRVKNSMMVRRIVSLMSCVENPQDTVGSYLADSLSITMPQGSISLTDMAESLFRSLVEADEEGLWHKEALHVQAFMDNLQDYVSSNGN
;
A
#
# COMPACT_ATOMS: atom_id res chain seq x y z
N TRP A 1 -10.56 7.13 8.60
CA TRP A 1 -9.40 7.68 7.94
C TRP A 1 -9.62 8.10 6.49
N ARG A 2 -10.57 7.63 5.77
CA ARG A 2 -11.00 8.25 4.52
C ARG A 2 -12.13 9.22 4.81
N GLY A 3 -11.80 10.50 5.07
CA GLY A 3 -12.78 11.53 5.41
C GLY A 3 -13.31 11.43 6.84
N SER A 4 -12.58 10.77 7.76
CA SER A 4 -12.95 10.79 9.17
C SER A 4 -12.74 12.19 9.73
N ASP A 5 -13.77 12.71 10.37
CA ASP A 5 -13.73 13.97 11.10
C ASP A 5 -13.54 13.65 12.59
N TRP A 6 -12.46 14.15 13.21
CA TRP A 6 -12.18 13.98 14.62
C TRP A 6 -13.29 14.55 15.51
N LYS A 7 -14.01 15.59 15.03
CA LYS A 7 -15.17 16.20 15.71
C LYS A 7 -16.31 15.21 15.91
N LEU A 8 -16.33 14.13 15.15
CA LEU A 8 -17.42 13.15 15.20
C LEU A 8 -17.55 12.54 16.60
N LEU A 9 -16.43 12.18 17.22
CA LEU A 9 -16.40 11.59 18.56
C LEU A 9 -16.31 12.64 19.67
N ASP A 10 -15.67 13.78 19.40
CA ASP A 10 -15.46 14.84 20.37
C ASP A 10 -16.77 15.61 20.70
N SER A 11 -17.54 15.96 19.68
CA SER A 11 -18.73 16.80 19.87
C SER A 11 -19.98 16.26 19.16
N THR A 12 -19.87 15.82 17.92
CA THR A 12 -21.06 15.50 17.10
C THR A 12 -21.87 14.34 17.68
N VAL A 13 -21.23 13.23 18.07
CA VAL A 13 -21.95 12.05 18.63
C VAL A 13 -22.52 12.36 20.01
N PRO A 14 -21.78 12.97 20.95
CA PRO A 14 -22.35 13.41 22.23
C PRO A 14 -23.55 14.36 22.09
N GLU A 15 -23.52 15.28 21.14
CA GLU A 15 -24.63 16.22 20.90
C GLU A 15 -25.85 15.53 20.27
N MET A 16 -25.66 14.50 19.44
CA MET A 16 -26.76 13.77 18.79
C MET A 16 -27.47 12.80 19.72
N PHE A 17 -26.83 12.35 20.80
CA PHE A 17 -27.39 11.36 21.71
C PHE A 17 -27.39 11.85 23.15
N GLU A 18 -28.57 12.24 23.66
CA GLU A 18 -28.75 12.72 25.05
C GLU A 18 -28.35 11.70 26.11
N ARG A 19 -28.37 10.41 25.77
CA ARG A 19 -27.97 9.30 26.65
C ARG A 19 -26.89 8.47 25.98
N HIS A 20 -25.64 8.76 26.29
CA HIS A 20 -24.50 7.97 25.85
C HIS A 20 -23.65 7.53 27.05
N LYS A 21 -22.86 6.49 26.87
CA LYS A 21 -21.82 6.07 27.81
C LYS A 21 -20.49 6.12 27.10
N GLU A 22 -19.60 6.89 27.66
CA GLU A 22 -18.21 6.90 27.23
C GLU A 22 -17.45 5.76 27.86
N LYS A 23 -16.64 5.07 27.07
CA LYS A 23 -15.73 4.02 27.53
C LYS A 23 -14.40 4.21 26.84
N ILE A 24 -13.39 4.50 27.62
CA ILE A 24 -12.02 4.66 27.16
C ILE A 24 -11.38 3.27 27.03
N LEU A 25 -10.76 2.99 25.89
CA LEU A 25 -9.96 1.80 25.66
C LEU A 25 -8.49 2.14 25.97
N ASP A 26 -8.14 2.10 27.25
CA ASP A 26 -6.89 2.62 27.78
C ASP A 26 -5.71 1.64 27.72
N THR A 27 -5.92 0.41 27.28
CA THR A 27 -4.90 -0.63 27.33
C THR A 27 -4.50 -1.14 25.96
N ASN A 28 -3.21 -1.08 25.63
CA ASN A 28 -2.64 -1.55 24.39
C ASN A 28 -2.17 -3.01 24.52
N TYR A 29 -2.88 -3.91 23.83
CA TYR A 29 -2.59 -5.35 23.81
C TYR A 29 -1.68 -5.75 22.63
N ARG A 30 -1.43 -4.87 21.68
CA ARG A 30 -0.66 -5.18 20.45
C ARG A 30 0.83 -4.93 20.64
N SER A 31 1.18 -3.76 21.14
CA SER A 31 2.55 -3.25 21.12
C SER A 31 3.32 -3.61 22.40
N LEU A 32 4.63 -3.69 22.29
CA LEU A 32 5.54 -3.82 23.42
C LEU A 32 5.70 -2.48 24.15
N SER A 33 6.22 -2.53 25.40
CA SER A 33 6.24 -1.38 26.31
C SER A 33 6.92 -0.15 25.73
N SER A 34 8.13 -0.28 25.14
CA SER A 34 8.85 0.86 24.57
C SER A 34 8.09 1.58 23.46
N VAL A 35 7.30 0.86 22.66
CA VAL A 35 6.48 1.48 21.60
C VAL A 35 5.31 2.24 22.20
N VAL A 36 4.66 1.68 23.23
CA VAL A 36 3.55 2.35 23.94
C VAL A 36 4.04 3.60 24.65
N GLU A 37 5.14 3.49 25.39
CA GLU A 37 5.74 4.59 26.13
C GLU A 37 6.22 5.72 25.21
N PHE A 38 6.88 5.37 24.09
CA PHE A 38 7.26 6.34 23.07
C PHE A 38 6.04 7.06 22.51
N ASN A 39 4.99 6.34 22.11
CA ASN A 39 3.78 6.93 21.57
C ASN A 39 3.09 7.85 22.59
N ASN A 40 2.99 7.44 23.85
CA ASN A 40 2.42 8.27 24.90
C ASN A 40 3.18 9.58 25.04
N GLY A 41 4.51 9.54 25.13
CA GLY A 41 5.35 10.73 25.25
C GLY A 41 5.29 11.60 23.98
N PHE A 42 5.39 10.99 22.81
CA PHE A 42 5.40 11.70 21.54
C PHE A 42 4.08 12.44 21.28
N PHE A 43 2.94 11.75 21.41
CA PHE A 43 1.64 12.39 21.12
C PHE A 43 1.25 13.44 22.15
N SER A 44 1.61 13.25 23.43
CA SER A 44 1.41 14.30 24.44
C SER A 44 2.23 15.55 24.14
N ALA A 45 3.52 15.37 23.82
CA ALA A 45 4.37 16.51 23.46
C ALA A 45 3.94 17.20 22.15
N ALA A 46 3.51 16.39 21.15
CA ALA A 46 3.03 16.92 19.87
C ALA A 46 1.74 17.75 20.04
N ALA A 47 0.81 17.31 20.89
CA ALA A 47 -0.40 18.07 21.20
C ALA A 47 -0.08 19.43 21.84
N ASP A 48 0.83 19.45 22.80
CA ASP A 48 1.28 20.70 23.44
C ASP A 48 1.96 21.65 22.45
N ILE A 49 2.79 21.11 21.53
CA ILE A 49 3.46 21.93 20.51
C ILE A 49 2.43 22.52 19.54
N ILE A 50 1.46 21.73 19.07
CA ILE A 50 0.43 22.19 18.13
C ILE A 50 -0.43 23.28 18.78
N ASP A 51 -0.84 23.11 20.03
CA ASP A 51 -1.60 24.11 20.76
C ASP A 51 -0.82 25.45 20.95
N ASN A 52 0.50 25.34 21.13
CA ASN A 52 1.36 26.52 21.25
C ASN A 52 1.63 27.22 19.90
N MET A 53 1.46 26.52 18.78
CA MET A 53 1.63 27.06 17.41
C MET A 53 0.31 27.52 16.79
N GLY A 54 -0.84 27.17 17.38
CA GLY A 54 -2.18 27.50 16.90
C GLY A 54 -2.63 28.89 17.27
N ASP A 55 -3.78 29.31 16.74
CA ASP A 55 -4.42 30.56 17.09
C ASP A 55 -4.96 30.51 18.54
N GLU A 56 -5.04 31.66 19.19
CA GLU A 56 -5.56 31.81 20.58
C GLU A 56 -6.97 31.19 20.77
N ALA A 57 -7.77 31.14 19.70
CA ALA A 57 -9.14 30.57 19.74
C ALA A 57 -9.15 29.04 19.88
N ASP A 58 -8.09 28.36 19.46
CA ASP A 58 -7.96 26.88 19.48
C ASP A 58 -6.95 26.40 20.55
N LYS A 59 -6.41 27.32 21.34
CA LYS A 59 -5.40 27.05 22.36
C LYS A 59 -5.92 26.10 23.44
N GLY A 60 -5.15 25.07 23.72
CA GLY A 60 -5.51 24.01 24.68
C GLY A 60 -6.47 22.96 24.15
N ARG A 61 -6.94 23.09 22.91
CA ARG A 61 -7.90 22.16 22.32
C ARG A 61 -7.27 20.82 21.98
N MET A 62 -6.07 20.82 21.40
CA MET A 62 -5.35 19.57 21.09
C MET A 62 -4.92 18.86 22.36
N ALA A 63 -4.41 19.58 23.37
CA ALA A 63 -4.09 18.99 24.66
C ALA A 63 -5.32 18.38 25.34
N SER A 64 -6.50 19.01 25.21
CA SER A 64 -7.75 18.46 25.73
C SER A 64 -8.17 17.17 25.02
N ILE A 65 -8.16 17.16 23.66
CA ILE A 65 -8.51 16.01 22.85
C ILE A 65 -7.56 14.82 23.10
N TYR A 66 -6.28 15.12 23.30
CA TYR A 66 -5.25 14.11 23.55
C TYR A 66 -5.00 13.84 25.04
N SER A 67 -5.82 14.37 25.95
CA SER A 67 -5.65 14.20 27.41
C SER A 67 -5.80 12.74 27.88
N ASP A 68 -6.59 11.94 27.15
CA ASP A 68 -6.88 10.55 27.46
C ASP A 68 -6.22 9.54 26.51
N VAL A 69 -5.30 10.01 25.64
CA VAL A 69 -4.58 9.20 24.67
C VAL A 69 -3.55 8.25 25.31
N VAL A 70 -3.16 8.52 26.56
CA VAL A 70 -2.16 7.70 27.26
C VAL A 70 -2.66 6.28 27.45
N GLN A 71 -1.94 5.35 26.87
CA GLN A 71 -2.26 3.92 26.89
C GLN A 71 -1.45 3.18 27.96
N LYS A 72 -2.10 2.21 28.61
CA LYS A 72 -1.45 1.26 29.52
C LYS A 72 -0.83 0.12 28.73
N VAL A 73 0.30 -0.37 29.22
CA VAL A 73 1.00 -1.52 28.65
C VAL A 73 0.36 -2.81 29.16
N ALA A 74 -0.22 -3.62 28.26
CA ALA A 74 -0.75 -4.94 28.62
C ALA A 74 0.33 -6.02 28.73
N LYS A 75 1.46 -5.85 28.00
CA LYS A 75 2.55 -6.83 27.87
C LYS A 75 3.79 -6.43 28.68
N ALA A 76 3.60 -6.03 29.93
CA ALA A 76 4.68 -5.56 30.80
C ALA A 76 5.77 -6.61 31.08
N ASP A 77 5.39 -7.91 31.06
CA ASP A 77 6.31 -9.03 31.32
C ASP A 77 7.07 -9.51 30.07
N GLN A 78 6.85 -8.89 28.92
CA GLN A 78 7.55 -9.23 27.67
C GLN A 78 8.78 -8.31 27.44
N PRO A 79 9.72 -8.70 26.56
CA PRO A 79 10.79 -7.78 26.13
C PRO A 79 10.25 -6.43 25.70
N SER A 80 10.94 -5.35 26.08
CA SER A 80 10.41 -3.99 25.93
C SER A 80 10.23 -3.54 24.47
N GLY A 81 10.89 -4.16 23.52
CA GLY A 81 10.98 -3.69 22.14
C GLY A 81 11.97 -2.53 21.98
N ASN A 82 12.01 -1.93 20.80
CA ASN A 82 12.87 -0.79 20.51
C ASN A 82 12.15 0.25 19.65
N VAL A 83 12.43 1.52 19.89
CA VAL A 83 12.05 2.64 19.03
C VAL A 83 13.30 3.45 18.74
N SER A 84 13.60 3.65 17.46
CA SER A 84 14.72 4.46 17.00
C SER A 84 14.21 5.65 16.19
N LEU A 85 14.74 6.83 16.45
CA LEU A 85 14.43 8.04 15.71
C LEU A 85 15.71 8.59 15.08
N THR A 86 15.72 8.63 13.75
CA THR A 86 16.89 9.09 12.99
C THR A 86 16.54 10.35 12.23
N PHE A 87 17.37 11.39 12.40
CA PHE A 87 17.32 12.62 11.59
C PHE A 87 18.44 12.54 10.56
N CYS A 88 18.11 12.80 9.30
CA CYS A 88 19.08 12.79 8.20
C CYS A 88 18.69 13.83 7.15
N ASP A 89 19.63 14.17 6.29
CA ASP A 89 19.35 14.96 5.10
C ASP A 89 18.52 14.15 4.08
N LYS A 90 17.77 14.86 3.24
CA LYS A 90 16.87 14.23 2.27
C LYS A 90 17.60 13.29 1.29
N GLU A 91 18.85 13.58 0.99
CA GLU A 91 19.69 12.80 0.10
C GLU A 91 20.06 11.43 0.70
N ASP A 92 20.13 11.36 2.04
CA ASP A 92 20.49 10.15 2.78
C ASP A 92 19.27 9.30 3.17
N GLU A 93 18.05 9.79 2.97
CA GLU A 93 16.80 9.16 3.45
C GLU A 93 16.69 7.71 2.97
N LEU A 94 16.89 7.45 1.67
CA LEU A 94 16.78 6.12 1.10
C LEU A 94 17.82 5.15 1.66
N GLN A 95 19.05 5.65 1.87
CA GLN A 95 20.12 4.85 2.48
C GLN A 95 19.79 4.50 3.93
N LYS A 96 19.22 5.44 4.70
CA LYS A 96 18.78 5.19 6.08
C LYS A 96 17.65 4.18 6.18
N VAL A 97 16.74 4.17 5.20
CA VAL A 97 15.71 3.13 5.11
C VAL A 97 16.35 1.76 4.87
N LEU A 98 17.28 1.66 3.93
CA LEU A 98 18.02 0.41 3.67
C LEU A 98 18.77 -0.06 4.91
N ASP A 99 19.52 0.83 5.56
CA ASP A 99 20.27 0.53 6.79
C ASP A 99 19.35 -0.05 7.87
N SER A 100 18.18 0.56 8.07
CA SER A 100 17.16 0.11 9.05
C SER A 100 16.60 -1.27 8.71
N VAL A 101 16.34 -1.55 7.41
CA VAL A 101 15.89 -2.87 6.96
C VAL A 101 16.98 -3.92 7.20
N MET A 102 18.23 -3.60 6.89
CA MET A 102 19.36 -4.51 7.09
C MET A 102 19.63 -4.76 8.57
N GLU A 103 19.50 -3.75 9.41
CA GLU A 103 19.60 -3.87 10.87
C GLU A 103 18.52 -4.81 11.42
N ALA A 104 17.25 -4.59 11.04
CA ALA A 104 16.15 -5.45 11.46
C ALA A 104 16.39 -6.93 11.06
N ARG A 105 16.89 -7.16 9.84
CA ARG A 105 17.27 -8.50 9.37
C ARG A 105 18.41 -9.11 10.18
N SER A 106 19.41 -8.32 10.53
CA SER A 106 20.54 -8.79 11.35
C SER A 106 20.09 -9.26 12.74
N HIS A 107 18.99 -8.71 13.23
CA HIS A 107 18.33 -9.11 14.48
C HIS A 107 17.30 -10.25 14.29
N GLY A 108 17.22 -10.84 13.10
CA GLY A 108 16.42 -12.02 12.82
C GLY A 108 15.02 -11.74 12.27
N ALA A 109 14.66 -10.50 11.95
CA ALA A 109 13.39 -10.20 11.28
C ALA A 109 13.39 -10.75 9.84
N ARG A 110 12.30 -11.37 9.43
CA ARG A 110 12.06 -11.76 8.04
C ARG A 110 11.59 -10.52 7.26
N LEU A 111 11.80 -10.48 5.95
CA LEU A 111 11.29 -9.38 5.12
C LEU A 111 9.77 -9.22 5.23
N SER A 112 9.04 -10.33 5.38
CA SER A 112 7.58 -10.32 5.63
C SER A 112 7.15 -9.66 6.94
N ASP A 113 8.07 -9.45 7.87
CA ASP A 113 7.80 -8.87 9.18
C ASP A 113 8.12 -7.37 9.22
N ILE A 114 8.65 -6.83 8.10
CA ILE A 114 9.08 -5.44 7.98
C ILE A 114 8.08 -4.68 7.11
N ALA A 115 7.61 -3.55 7.60
CA ALA A 115 6.77 -2.63 6.83
C ALA A 115 7.39 -1.23 6.82
N VAL A 116 7.45 -0.60 5.65
CA VAL A 116 7.88 0.78 5.48
C VAL A 116 6.65 1.63 5.16
N LEU A 117 6.36 2.60 6.04
CA LEU A 117 5.23 3.50 5.88
C LEU A 117 5.73 4.85 5.33
N VAL A 118 5.04 5.33 4.31
CA VAL A 118 5.39 6.58 3.62
C VAL A 118 4.17 7.48 3.48
N ARG A 119 4.39 8.79 3.27
CA ARG A 119 3.29 9.76 3.17
C ARG A 119 2.64 9.82 1.79
N SER A 120 3.32 9.40 0.74
CA SER A 120 2.79 9.43 -0.63
C SER A 120 3.26 8.23 -1.44
N ASN A 121 2.49 7.87 -2.47
CA ASN A 121 2.84 6.77 -3.36
C ASN A 121 4.16 7.03 -4.09
N ALA A 122 4.44 8.28 -4.50
CA ALA A 122 5.69 8.62 -5.17
C ALA A 122 6.94 8.34 -4.30
N ILE A 123 6.86 8.64 -2.99
CA ILE A 123 7.93 8.28 -2.04
C ILE A 123 8.01 6.76 -1.91
N GLY A 124 6.86 6.08 -1.86
CA GLY A 124 6.80 4.61 -1.82
C GLY A 124 7.45 3.95 -3.02
N GLU A 125 7.21 4.45 -4.23
CA GLU A 125 7.86 3.97 -5.45
C GLU A 125 9.38 4.19 -5.43
N SER A 126 9.84 5.35 -4.94
CA SER A 126 11.28 5.65 -4.81
C SER A 126 11.95 4.70 -3.82
N VAL A 127 11.35 4.48 -2.65
CA VAL A 127 11.85 3.55 -1.63
C VAL A 127 11.86 2.12 -2.18
N ALA A 128 10.76 1.67 -2.81
CA ALA A 128 10.66 0.33 -3.37
C ALA A 128 11.73 0.09 -4.44
N SER A 129 11.89 1.02 -5.37
CA SER A 129 12.90 0.93 -6.44
C SER A 129 14.31 0.87 -5.88
N PHE A 130 14.60 1.68 -4.87
CA PHE A 130 15.92 1.69 -4.22
C PHE A 130 16.20 0.38 -3.48
N LEU A 131 15.24 -0.15 -2.73
CA LEU A 131 15.38 -1.42 -2.02
C LEU A 131 15.55 -2.60 -3.00
N ILE A 132 14.77 -2.64 -4.08
CA ILE A 132 14.87 -3.67 -5.13
C ILE A 132 16.24 -3.59 -5.80
N GLY A 133 16.74 -2.39 -6.13
CA GLY A 133 18.07 -2.18 -6.68
C GLY A 133 19.21 -2.68 -5.77
N ASN A 134 18.95 -2.74 -4.46
CA ASN A 134 19.86 -3.30 -3.46
C ASN A 134 19.57 -4.78 -3.10
N GLY A 135 18.76 -5.48 -3.91
CA GLY A 135 18.49 -6.91 -3.73
C GLY A 135 17.46 -7.24 -2.65
N ILE A 136 16.70 -6.26 -2.17
CA ILE A 136 15.63 -6.46 -1.19
C ILE A 136 14.29 -6.59 -1.94
N SER A 137 13.62 -7.73 -1.78
CA SER A 137 12.27 -7.92 -2.35
C SER A 137 11.25 -7.08 -1.60
N VAL A 138 10.45 -6.31 -2.34
CA VAL A 138 9.45 -5.40 -1.80
C VAL A 138 8.08 -5.70 -2.44
N ILE A 139 7.02 -5.63 -1.63
CA ILE A 139 5.63 -5.67 -2.09
C ILE A 139 5.02 -4.30 -1.79
N THR A 140 4.45 -3.65 -2.79
CA THR A 140 3.73 -2.38 -2.64
C THR A 140 2.26 -2.55 -2.98
N ASP A 141 1.38 -1.68 -2.47
CA ASP A 141 -0.04 -1.67 -2.85
C ASP A 141 -0.22 -1.50 -4.37
N ASP A 142 0.67 -0.74 -5.01
CA ASP A 142 0.64 -0.55 -6.47
C ASP A 142 1.13 -1.80 -7.23
N SER A 143 2.08 -2.55 -6.69
CA SER A 143 2.50 -3.82 -7.29
C SER A 143 1.42 -4.90 -7.23
N LEU A 144 0.44 -4.75 -6.33
CA LEU A 144 -0.73 -5.62 -6.23
C LEU A 144 -1.88 -5.19 -7.16
N ARG A 145 -1.77 -4.04 -7.81
CA ARG A 145 -2.78 -3.57 -8.76
C ARG A 145 -2.59 -4.26 -10.11
N VAL A 146 -3.61 -4.95 -10.54
CA VAL A 146 -3.68 -5.67 -11.83
C VAL A 146 -3.19 -4.80 -13.01
N LYS A 147 -3.55 -3.50 -13.02
CA LYS A 147 -3.17 -2.54 -14.07
C LYS A 147 -1.66 -2.28 -14.16
N ASN A 148 -0.88 -2.58 -13.13
CA ASN A 148 0.56 -2.34 -13.09
C ASN A 148 1.38 -3.54 -13.57
N SER A 149 0.74 -4.71 -13.69
CA SER A 149 1.35 -5.89 -14.27
C SER A 149 1.73 -5.64 -15.74
N MET A 150 2.97 -5.91 -16.07
CA MET A 150 3.48 -5.80 -17.45
C MET A 150 2.74 -6.78 -18.36
N MET A 151 2.52 -8.01 -17.90
CA MET A 151 1.81 -9.04 -18.65
C MET A 151 0.37 -8.63 -18.92
N VAL A 152 -0.35 -8.12 -17.92
CA VAL A 152 -1.73 -7.63 -18.09
C VAL A 152 -1.78 -6.44 -19.06
N ARG A 153 -0.83 -5.50 -18.95
CA ARG A 153 -0.76 -4.38 -19.89
C ARG A 153 -0.51 -4.83 -21.32
N ARG A 154 0.33 -5.84 -21.53
CA ARG A 154 0.55 -6.46 -22.86
C ARG A 154 -0.74 -7.09 -23.40
N ILE A 155 -1.46 -7.86 -22.56
CA ILE A 155 -2.75 -8.47 -22.95
C ILE A 155 -3.74 -7.37 -23.37
N VAL A 156 -3.93 -6.35 -22.55
CA VAL A 156 -4.88 -5.25 -22.82
C VAL A 156 -4.49 -4.48 -24.09
N SER A 157 -3.20 -4.20 -24.31
CA SER A 157 -2.73 -3.55 -25.54
C SER A 157 -3.01 -4.38 -26.79
N LEU A 158 -2.79 -5.69 -26.72
CA LEU A 158 -3.09 -6.59 -27.82
C LEU A 158 -4.59 -6.71 -28.08
N MET A 159 -5.41 -6.79 -27.03
CA MET A 159 -6.88 -6.77 -27.15
C MET A 159 -7.36 -5.48 -27.83
N SER A 160 -6.83 -4.33 -27.42
CA SER A 160 -7.16 -3.03 -28.07
C SER A 160 -6.79 -3.02 -29.57
N CYS A 161 -5.68 -3.66 -29.93
CA CYS A 161 -5.27 -3.77 -31.32
C CYS A 161 -6.21 -4.66 -32.17
N VAL A 162 -6.80 -5.72 -31.56
CA VAL A 162 -7.81 -6.54 -32.25
C VAL A 162 -9.04 -5.71 -32.60
N GLU A 163 -9.51 -4.88 -31.66
CA GLU A 163 -10.67 -4.00 -31.89
C GLU A 163 -10.35 -2.82 -32.79
N ASN A 164 -9.15 -2.28 -32.67
CA ASN A 164 -8.70 -1.12 -33.46
C ASN A 164 -7.35 -1.41 -34.13
N PRO A 165 -7.34 -1.91 -35.38
CA PRO A 165 -6.12 -2.21 -36.13
C PRO A 165 -5.23 -0.99 -36.41
N GLN A 166 -5.68 0.22 -36.11
CA GLN A 166 -4.88 1.45 -36.20
C GLN A 166 -4.10 1.74 -34.91
N ASP A 167 -4.26 0.92 -33.87
CA ASP A 167 -3.48 1.03 -32.65
C ASP A 167 -2.01 0.63 -32.91
N THR A 168 -1.17 1.64 -32.96
CA THR A 168 0.25 1.48 -33.27
C THR A 168 1.03 0.79 -32.15
N VAL A 169 0.58 0.93 -30.90
CA VAL A 169 1.25 0.33 -29.73
C VAL A 169 1.01 -1.18 -29.71
N GLY A 170 -0.24 -1.60 -29.85
CA GLY A 170 -0.59 -3.01 -29.90
C GLY A 170 0.00 -3.72 -31.14
N SER A 171 -0.01 -3.05 -32.30
CA SER A 171 0.61 -3.58 -33.53
C SER A 171 2.11 -3.78 -33.38
N TYR A 172 2.83 -2.76 -32.86
CA TYR A 172 4.27 -2.87 -32.61
C TYR A 172 4.60 -3.99 -31.62
N LEU A 173 3.79 -4.14 -30.58
CA LEU A 173 3.96 -5.20 -29.59
C LEU A 173 3.76 -6.58 -30.22
N ALA A 174 2.71 -6.76 -31.03
CA ALA A 174 2.43 -8.01 -31.75
C ALA A 174 3.59 -8.41 -32.67
N ASP A 175 4.09 -7.44 -33.46
CA ASP A 175 5.20 -7.65 -34.38
C ASP A 175 6.51 -7.98 -33.62
N SER A 176 6.81 -7.22 -32.57
CA SER A 176 8.07 -7.38 -31.80
C SER A 176 8.16 -8.72 -31.08
N LEU A 177 7.04 -9.26 -30.63
CA LEU A 177 6.94 -10.55 -29.94
C LEU A 177 6.49 -11.69 -30.86
N SER A 178 6.29 -11.43 -32.14
CA SER A 178 5.78 -12.41 -33.13
C SER A 178 4.45 -13.06 -32.70
N ILE A 179 3.56 -12.28 -32.07
CA ILE A 179 2.26 -12.75 -31.58
C ILE A 179 1.30 -12.88 -32.76
N THR A 180 0.70 -14.05 -32.90
CA THR A 180 -0.39 -14.25 -33.85
C THR A 180 -1.69 -13.71 -33.27
N MET A 181 -2.23 -12.67 -33.91
CA MET A 181 -3.48 -12.05 -33.46
C MET A 181 -4.67 -12.97 -33.74
N PRO A 182 -5.58 -13.14 -32.77
CA PRO A 182 -6.78 -13.93 -32.97
C PRO A 182 -7.67 -13.32 -34.06
N GLN A 183 -8.32 -14.16 -34.87
CA GLN A 183 -9.18 -13.72 -35.96
C GLN A 183 -10.61 -14.19 -35.76
N GLY A 184 -11.57 -13.40 -36.19
CA GLY A 184 -13.00 -13.70 -36.08
C GLY A 184 -13.66 -13.14 -34.83
N SER A 185 -14.98 -13.41 -34.70
CA SER A 185 -15.76 -12.97 -33.54
C SER A 185 -15.56 -13.99 -32.40
N ILE A 186 -14.76 -13.61 -31.42
CA ILE A 186 -14.49 -14.40 -30.20
C ILE A 186 -14.90 -13.60 -28.98
N SER A 187 -15.18 -14.29 -27.86
CA SER A 187 -15.49 -13.59 -26.61
C SER A 187 -14.27 -12.85 -26.06
N LEU A 188 -14.51 -11.80 -25.26
CA LEU A 188 -13.41 -11.06 -24.63
C LEU A 188 -12.54 -11.95 -23.75
N THR A 189 -13.13 -12.93 -23.09
CA THR A 189 -12.42 -13.89 -22.24
C THR A 189 -11.56 -14.83 -23.08
N ASP A 190 -12.11 -15.40 -24.18
CA ASP A 190 -11.36 -16.28 -25.08
C ASP A 190 -10.22 -15.53 -25.78
N MET A 191 -10.47 -14.25 -26.14
CA MET A 191 -9.44 -13.36 -26.70
C MET A 191 -8.28 -13.17 -25.71
N ALA A 192 -8.60 -12.79 -24.48
CA ALA A 192 -7.60 -12.56 -23.46
C ALA A 192 -6.79 -13.83 -23.16
N GLU A 193 -7.46 -14.98 -23.08
CA GLU A 193 -6.81 -16.26 -22.83
C GLU A 193 -5.89 -16.69 -24.00
N SER A 194 -6.34 -16.51 -25.23
CA SER A 194 -5.54 -16.79 -26.43
C SER A 194 -4.29 -15.92 -26.49
N LEU A 195 -4.43 -14.62 -26.25
CA LEU A 195 -3.31 -13.67 -26.23
C LEU A 195 -2.35 -13.95 -25.08
N PHE A 196 -2.86 -14.29 -23.89
CA PHE A 196 -2.02 -14.70 -22.77
C PHE A 196 -1.18 -15.92 -23.10
N ARG A 197 -1.78 -16.93 -23.72
CA ARG A 197 -1.07 -18.16 -24.11
C ARG A 197 0.07 -17.85 -25.10
N SER A 198 -0.19 -17.02 -26.09
CA SER A 198 0.84 -16.59 -27.06
C SER A 198 1.94 -15.78 -26.39
N LEU A 199 1.59 -14.91 -25.42
CA LEU A 199 2.57 -14.14 -24.65
C LEU A 199 3.45 -15.03 -23.76
N VAL A 200 2.89 -16.09 -23.18
CA VAL A 200 3.66 -17.06 -22.37
C VAL A 200 4.65 -17.83 -23.25
N GLU A 201 4.24 -18.20 -24.47
CA GLU A 201 5.13 -18.88 -25.44
C GLU A 201 6.28 -17.97 -25.91
N ALA A 202 6.05 -16.66 -25.98
CA ALA A 202 7.05 -15.66 -26.35
C ALA A 202 7.86 -15.12 -25.17
N ASP A 203 7.57 -15.53 -23.94
CA ASP A 203 8.18 -15.00 -22.71
C ASP A 203 9.49 -15.70 -22.37
N GLU A 204 10.59 -15.29 -23.01
CA GLU A 204 11.92 -15.85 -22.76
C GLU A 204 12.45 -15.52 -21.34
N GLU A 205 11.98 -14.44 -20.73
CA GLU A 205 12.42 -13.95 -19.42
C GLU A 205 11.67 -14.59 -18.23
N GLY A 206 10.61 -15.34 -18.49
CA GLY A 206 9.76 -15.95 -17.45
C GLY A 206 8.98 -14.93 -16.63
N LEU A 207 8.62 -13.79 -17.23
CA LEU A 207 7.86 -12.71 -16.61
C LEU A 207 6.51 -13.20 -16.07
N TRP A 208 5.83 -14.07 -16.81
CA TRP A 208 4.52 -14.55 -16.43
C TRP A 208 4.51 -15.31 -15.10
N HIS A 209 5.59 -16.02 -14.75
CA HIS A 209 5.70 -16.70 -13.46
C HIS A 209 5.70 -15.73 -12.28
N LYS A 210 6.30 -14.54 -12.46
CA LYS A 210 6.37 -13.50 -11.44
C LYS A 210 5.03 -12.77 -11.30
N GLU A 211 4.26 -12.70 -12.39
CA GLU A 211 3.03 -11.93 -12.48
C GLU A 211 1.76 -12.79 -12.55
N ALA A 212 1.88 -14.11 -12.34
CA ALA A 212 0.78 -15.05 -12.47
C ALA A 212 -0.48 -14.67 -11.66
N LEU A 213 -0.30 -14.17 -10.43
CA LEU A 213 -1.41 -13.71 -9.58
C LEU A 213 -2.15 -12.50 -10.17
N HIS A 214 -1.43 -11.58 -10.82
CA HIS A 214 -2.04 -10.41 -11.47
C HIS A 214 -2.83 -10.83 -12.71
N VAL A 215 -2.28 -11.75 -13.49
CA VAL A 215 -2.96 -12.30 -14.66
C VAL A 215 -4.22 -13.06 -14.25
N GLN A 216 -4.14 -13.90 -13.22
CA GLN A 216 -5.31 -14.58 -12.67
C GLN A 216 -6.39 -13.60 -12.23
N ALA A 217 -6.01 -12.60 -11.43
CA ALA A 217 -6.94 -11.57 -10.97
C ALA A 217 -7.54 -10.75 -12.13
N PHE A 218 -6.79 -10.51 -13.20
CA PHE A 218 -7.29 -9.88 -14.41
C PHE A 218 -8.33 -10.76 -15.10
N MET A 219 -8.04 -12.04 -15.30
CA MET A 219 -8.97 -12.99 -15.94
C MET A 219 -10.26 -13.15 -15.15
N ASP A 220 -10.17 -13.26 -13.82
CA ASP A 220 -11.34 -13.35 -12.93
C ASP A 220 -12.22 -12.10 -13.05
N ASN A 221 -11.63 -10.90 -13.02
CA ASN A 221 -12.37 -9.64 -13.20
C ASN A 221 -12.99 -9.52 -14.60
N LEU A 222 -12.31 -9.99 -15.64
CA LEU A 222 -12.82 -9.98 -17.01
C LEU A 222 -14.02 -10.92 -17.15
N GLN A 223 -13.92 -12.11 -16.57
CA GLN A 223 -15.02 -13.08 -16.51
C GLN A 223 -16.25 -12.52 -15.81
N ASP A 224 -16.05 -11.88 -14.65
CA ASP A 224 -17.14 -11.23 -13.90
C ASP A 224 -17.77 -10.09 -14.70
N TYR A 225 -16.95 -9.30 -15.39
CA TYR A 225 -17.45 -8.23 -16.26
C TYR A 225 -18.31 -8.76 -17.41
N VAL A 226 -17.83 -9.77 -18.13
CA VAL A 226 -18.55 -10.39 -19.26
C VAL A 226 -19.85 -11.04 -18.77
N SER A 227 -19.81 -11.73 -17.64
CA SER A 227 -20.98 -12.37 -17.03
C SER A 227 -22.06 -11.35 -16.64
N SER A 228 -21.67 -10.14 -16.25
CA SER A 228 -22.58 -9.09 -15.78
C SER A 228 -23.11 -8.19 -16.91
N ASN A 229 -22.35 -7.99 -17.99
CA ASN A 229 -22.65 -7.02 -19.04
C ASN A 229 -22.87 -7.63 -20.43
N GLY A 230 -22.65 -8.92 -20.58
CA GLY A 230 -22.58 -9.59 -21.88
C GLY A 230 -21.22 -9.36 -22.58
N ASN A 231 -21.07 -10.05 -23.68
CA ASN A 231 -19.80 -10.05 -24.46
C ASN A 231 -19.74 -8.83 -25.37
#